data_626a33cace1561e18522f6c8f3832667
#
_entry.id   626a33cace1561e18522f6c8f3832667
#
_cell.length_a   1.000
_cell.length_b   1.000
_cell.length_c   1.000
_cell.angle_alpha   90.00
_cell.angle_beta   90.00
_cell.angle_gamma   90.00
#
_symmetry.space_group_name_H-M   'P 1'
#
loop_
_entity.id
_entity.type
_entity.pdbx_description
1 polymer ?
#
loop_
_entity_poly.entity_id
_entity_poly.type
_entity_poly.pdbx_seq_one_letter_code
_entity_poly.pdbx_strand_id
1 'polypeptide(L)'
;MTREGPLIRPMTPADRPALANFPNRVSAGSAIFRFHGSVTVLTDKTLNLLLDLVDGQREAITAVDDRGIAGVARFARDDLDPATAELAILVADEWQHRGLARQLLRPLAERARSAGIERFRAEIQADNTVARRFFLGLTPTARERHTNGDVVVFINVAELLRMLD
;
A
#
# COMPACT_ATOMS: atom_id res chain seq x y z
N MET A 1 -4.17 4.91 29.70
CA MET A 1 -3.21 5.39 28.70
C MET A 1 -3.77 5.13 27.33
N THR A 2 -4.16 6.17 26.64
CA THR A 2 -4.47 6.09 25.22
C THR A 2 -3.16 5.78 24.50
N ARG A 3 -3.06 4.61 23.87
CA ARG A 3 -1.97 4.35 22.92
C ARG A 3 -2.10 5.39 21.82
N GLU A 4 -1.15 6.28 21.75
CA GLU A 4 -1.03 7.13 20.59
C GLU A 4 -0.92 6.22 19.35
N GLY A 5 -1.61 6.60 18.27
CA GLY A 5 -1.54 5.86 17.02
C GLY A 5 -0.10 5.81 16.48
N PRO A 6 0.19 4.94 15.52
CA PRO A 6 1.52 4.88 14.94
C PRO A 6 1.88 6.18 14.24
N LEU A 7 3.16 6.51 14.25
CA LEU A 7 3.69 7.67 13.51
C LEU A 7 3.65 7.37 12.01
N ILE A 8 3.01 8.23 11.24
CA ILE A 8 2.91 8.11 9.79
C ILE A 8 3.89 9.07 9.15
N ARG A 9 4.78 8.55 8.32
CA ARG A 9 5.83 9.31 7.65
C ARG A 9 6.31 8.62 6.37
N PRO A 10 7.03 9.34 5.48
CA PRO A 10 7.69 8.69 4.35
C PRO A 10 8.69 7.62 4.81
N MET A 11 8.75 6.53 4.06
CA MET A 11 9.74 5.49 4.27
C MET A 11 11.12 5.98 3.82
N THR A 12 12.17 5.58 4.52
CA THR A 12 13.56 5.89 4.19
C THR A 12 14.41 4.61 4.19
N PRO A 13 15.63 4.64 3.62
CA PRO A 13 16.53 3.47 3.69
C PRO A 13 16.86 3.02 5.11
N ALA A 14 16.77 3.91 6.11
CA ALA A 14 16.96 3.56 7.52
C ALA A 14 15.90 2.61 8.05
N ASP A 15 14.78 2.46 7.36
CA ASP A 15 13.70 1.54 7.73
C ASP A 15 14.00 0.07 7.38
N ARG A 16 15.14 -0.21 6.75
CA ARG A 16 15.50 -1.56 6.29
C ARG A 16 15.34 -2.65 7.37
N PRO A 17 15.89 -2.52 8.58
CA PRO A 17 15.72 -3.57 9.60
C PRO A 17 14.26 -3.78 10.00
N ALA A 18 13.50 -2.71 10.17
CA ALA A 18 12.08 -2.79 10.52
C ALA A 18 11.26 -3.40 9.38
N LEU A 19 11.58 -3.07 8.13
CA LEU A 19 10.91 -3.63 6.96
C LEU A 19 11.21 -5.13 6.83
N ALA A 20 12.44 -5.56 7.08
CA ALA A 20 12.83 -6.96 7.07
C ALA A 20 12.05 -7.78 8.11
N ASN A 21 11.72 -7.18 9.25
CA ASN A 21 10.94 -7.83 10.31
C ASN A 21 9.43 -7.74 10.11
N PHE A 22 8.95 -6.87 9.23
CA PHE A 22 7.51 -6.60 9.07
C PHE A 22 6.69 -7.84 8.70
N PRO A 23 7.16 -8.79 7.86
CA PRO A 23 6.40 -10.01 7.56
C PRO A 23 5.99 -10.82 8.79
N ASN A 24 6.75 -10.72 9.91
CA ASN A 24 6.43 -11.41 11.16
C ASN A 24 5.18 -10.82 11.84
N ARG A 25 4.73 -9.65 11.43
CA ARG A 25 3.54 -8.97 11.96
C ARG A 25 2.32 -9.13 11.07
N VAL A 26 2.44 -9.82 9.96
CA VAL A 26 1.37 -9.98 8.96
C VAL A 26 1.13 -11.46 8.71
N SER A 27 -0.08 -11.94 9.01
CA SER A 27 -0.44 -13.32 8.67
C SER A 27 -0.75 -13.46 7.17
N ALA A 28 -0.62 -14.68 6.65
CA ALA A 28 -0.84 -14.98 5.24
C ALA A 28 -2.26 -14.63 4.75
N GLY A 29 -3.26 -14.69 5.64
CA GLY A 29 -4.65 -14.39 5.32
C GLY A 29 -5.05 -12.93 5.50
N SER A 30 -4.18 -12.11 6.09
CA SER A 30 -4.50 -10.74 6.52
C SER A 30 -3.95 -9.67 5.59
N ALA A 31 -3.09 -10.01 4.64
CA ALA A 31 -2.54 -9.05 3.70
C ALA A 31 -3.65 -8.49 2.81
N ILE A 32 -3.88 -7.17 2.88
CA ILE A 32 -4.81 -6.47 2.00
C ILE A 32 -4.30 -6.54 0.56
N PHE A 33 -2.99 -6.48 0.40
CA PHE A 33 -2.31 -6.61 -0.87
C PHE A 33 -1.10 -7.53 -0.73
N ARG A 34 -0.93 -8.46 -1.66
CA ARG A 34 0.23 -9.33 -1.71
C ARG A 34 1.14 -8.91 -2.85
N PHE A 35 2.40 -8.58 -2.52
CA PHE A 35 3.46 -8.51 -3.51
C PHE A 35 3.71 -9.94 -4.01
N HIS A 36 3.37 -10.24 -5.25
CA HIS A 36 3.69 -11.50 -5.94
C HIS A 36 3.99 -12.70 -4.99
N GLY A 37 2.93 -13.34 -4.49
CA GLY A 37 3.04 -14.49 -3.60
C GLY A 37 2.94 -14.15 -2.10
N SER A 38 3.04 -15.17 -1.24
CA SER A 38 2.99 -14.97 0.21
C SER A 38 4.27 -14.29 0.71
N VAL A 39 4.12 -13.18 1.42
CA VAL A 39 5.25 -12.46 2.01
C VAL A 39 5.61 -13.12 3.34
N THR A 40 6.35 -14.21 3.28
CA THR A 40 6.85 -14.90 4.50
C THR A 40 8.25 -14.44 4.86
N VAL A 41 9.08 -14.12 3.89
CA VAL A 41 10.46 -13.65 4.08
C VAL A 41 10.78 -12.62 3.00
N LEU A 42 11.36 -11.50 3.41
CA LEU A 42 11.90 -10.51 2.47
C LEU A 42 13.39 -10.77 2.28
N THR A 43 13.77 -11.16 1.07
CA THR A 43 15.18 -11.32 0.70
C THR A 43 15.86 -9.96 0.59
N ASP A 44 17.20 -9.94 0.64
CA ASP A 44 17.97 -8.70 0.43
C ASP A 44 17.61 -8.05 -0.92
N LYS A 45 17.44 -8.84 -1.96
CA LYS A 45 17.05 -8.35 -3.29
C LYS A 45 15.69 -7.64 -3.23
N THR A 46 14.70 -8.23 -2.57
CA THR A 46 13.36 -7.63 -2.42
C THR A 46 13.44 -6.37 -1.58
N LEU A 47 14.18 -6.38 -0.48
CA LEU A 47 14.38 -5.18 0.36
C LEU A 47 15.03 -4.05 -0.44
N ASN A 48 16.03 -4.36 -1.25
CA ASN A 48 16.68 -3.36 -2.11
C ASN A 48 15.68 -2.74 -3.09
N LEU A 49 14.78 -3.55 -3.68
CA LEU A 49 13.74 -3.05 -4.59
C LEU A 49 12.73 -2.16 -3.85
N LEU A 50 12.30 -2.57 -2.65
CA LEU A 50 11.32 -1.82 -1.87
C LEU A 50 11.87 -0.50 -1.36
N LEU A 51 13.18 -0.42 -1.11
CA LEU A 51 13.85 0.77 -0.59
C LEU A 51 14.49 1.62 -1.70
N ASP A 52 14.38 1.22 -2.95
CA ASP A 52 14.79 2.03 -4.11
C ASP A 52 13.70 3.08 -4.38
N LEU A 53 13.63 4.07 -3.50
CA LEU A 53 12.61 5.11 -3.53
C LEU A 53 13.12 6.30 -4.36
N VAL A 54 12.29 6.74 -5.29
CA VAL A 54 12.58 7.87 -6.19
C VAL A 54 11.34 8.75 -6.26
N ASP A 55 11.47 10.01 -5.87
CA ASP A 55 10.37 10.96 -5.83
C ASP A 55 9.59 10.97 -7.15
N GLY A 56 8.28 10.84 -7.06
CA GLY A 56 7.39 10.82 -8.21
C GLY A 56 7.39 9.52 -9.01
N GLN A 57 8.30 8.60 -8.75
CA GLN A 57 8.40 7.32 -9.47
C GLN A 57 8.04 6.14 -8.57
N ARG A 58 8.69 6.05 -7.42
CA ARG A 58 8.44 5.01 -6.42
C ARG A 58 8.49 5.66 -5.05
N GLU A 59 7.36 5.70 -4.37
CA GLU A 59 7.26 6.30 -3.05
C GLU A 59 6.52 5.38 -2.10
N ALA A 60 6.83 5.47 -0.82
CA ALA A 60 6.19 4.69 0.22
C ALA A 60 5.98 5.54 1.46
N ILE A 61 4.81 5.36 2.08
CA ILE A 61 4.47 5.90 3.39
C ILE A 61 4.42 4.74 4.36
N THR A 62 5.03 4.91 5.52
CA THR A 62 5.05 3.89 6.55
C THR A 62 4.42 4.42 7.84
N ALA A 63 3.80 3.51 8.58
CA ALA A 63 3.34 3.74 9.94
C ALA A 63 4.26 2.99 10.89
N VAL A 64 4.77 3.68 11.90
CA VAL A 64 5.75 3.12 12.85
C VAL A 64 5.21 3.22 14.27
N ASP A 65 5.20 2.11 14.99
CA ASP A 65 4.90 2.04 16.41
C ASP A 65 6.15 1.65 17.21
N ASP A 66 5.99 1.35 18.49
CA ASP A 66 7.11 0.96 19.37
C ASP A 66 7.72 -0.41 19.01
N ARG A 67 7.06 -1.19 18.16
CA ARG A 67 7.51 -2.51 17.71
C ARG A 67 8.10 -2.51 16.30
N GLY A 68 8.14 -1.37 15.63
CA GLY A 68 8.65 -1.22 14.28
C GLY A 68 7.57 -0.79 13.29
N ILE A 69 7.63 -1.32 12.06
CA ILE A 69 6.64 -0.97 11.04
C ILE A 69 5.29 -1.63 11.33
N ALA A 70 4.24 -0.83 11.40
CA ALA A 70 2.86 -1.25 11.59
C ALA A 70 2.08 -1.30 10.27
N GLY A 71 2.53 -0.60 9.25
CA GLY A 71 1.89 -0.60 7.94
C GLY A 71 2.72 0.14 6.89
N VAL A 72 2.48 -0.22 5.64
CA VAL A 72 3.13 0.39 4.48
C VAL A 72 2.11 0.55 3.37
N ALA A 73 2.09 1.72 2.75
CA ALA A 73 1.43 1.95 1.48
C ALA A 73 2.46 2.51 0.50
N ARG A 74 2.47 2.00 -0.72
CA ARG A 74 3.44 2.41 -1.73
C ARG A 74 2.82 2.48 -3.10
N PHE A 75 3.42 3.30 -3.96
CA PHE A 75 3.13 3.26 -5.38
C PHE A 75 4.42 3.12 -6.19
N ALA A 76 4.27 2.55 -7.38
CA ALA A 76 5.29 2.54 -8.42
C ALA A 76 4.65 2.97 -9.74
N ARG A 77 5.17 4.04 -10.34
CA ARG A 77 4.65 4.56 -11.60
C ARG A 77 4.84 3.52 -12.71
N ASP A 78 3.82 3.37 -13.55
CA ASP A 78 3.88 2.50 -14.71
C ASP A 78 4.77 3.12 -15.78
N ASP A 79 5.71 2.34 -16.32
CA ASP A 79 6.64 2.81 -17.36
C ASP A 79 5.95 3.10 -18.69
N LEU A 80 4.83 2.40 -18.96
CA LEU A 80 4.09 2.54 -20.22
C LEU A 80 2.95 3.55 -20.13
N ASP A 81 2.46 3.84 -18.93
CA ASP A 81 1.40 4.81 -18.68
C ASP A 81 1.75 5.64 -17.44
N PRO A 82 2.48 6.76 -17.62
CA PRO A 82 2.96 7.55 -16.49
C PRO A 82 1.86 8.24 -15.67
N ALA A 83 0.62 8.26 -16.14
CA ALA A 83 -0.53 8.72 -15.36
C ALA A 83 -1.07 7.65 -14.41
N THR A 84 -0.60 6.42 -14.52
CA THR A 84 -0.99 5.28 -13.68
C THR A 84 0.17 4.82 -12.81
N ALA A 85 -0.12 4.45 -11.57
CA ALA A 85 0.84 3.83 -10.68
C ALA A 85 0.24 2.60 -10.00
N GLU A 86 1.06 1.58 -9.84
CA GLU A 86 0.69 0.39 -9.09
C GLU A 86 0.69 0.73 -7.60
N LEU A 87 -0.40 0.36 -6.91
CA LEU A 87 -0.62 0.61 -5.50
C LEU A 87 -0.51 -0.69 -4.71
N ALA A 88 0.21 -0.65 -3.61
CA ALA A 88 0.29 -1.75 -2.67
C ALA A 88 0.12 -1.24 -1.25
N ILE A 89 -0.64 -1.97 -0.43
CA ILE A 89 -0.88 -1.65 0.98
C ILE A 89 -0.75 -2.92 1.80
N LEU A 90 -0.05 -2.83 2.93
CA LEU A 90 0.08 -3.91 3.88
C LEU A 90 0.03 -3.36 5.30
N VAL A 91 -0.81 -3.96 6.15
CA VAL A 91 -1.01 -3.53 7.54
C VAL A 91 -0.79 -4.70 8.49
N ALA A 92 -0.05 -4.47 9.57
CA ALA A 92 0.15 -5.47 10.61
C ALA A 92 -1.19 -5.96 11.17
N ASP A 93 -1.29 -7.24 11.50
CA ASP A 93 -2.53 -7.87 11.97
C ASP A 93 -3.19 -7.10 13.10
N GLU A 94 -2.40 -6.68 14.07
CA GLU A 94 -2.90 -5.95 15.26
C GLU A 94 -3.44 -4.55 14.95
N TRP A 95 -3.12 -4.00 13.77
CA TRP A 95 -3.58 -2.69 13.34
C TRP A 95 -4.67 -2.73 12.28
N GLN A 96 -5.09 -3.92 11.87
CA GLN A 96 -6.18 -4.06 10.90
C GLN A 96 -7.53 -3.64 11.52
N HIS A 97 -8.46 -3.22 10.66
CA HIS A 97 -9.79 -2.73 11.05
C HIS A 97 -9.77 -1.51 11.98
N ARG A 98 -8.69 -0.74 11.98
CA ARG A 98 -8.54 0.48 12.77
C ARG A 98 -8.38 1.74 11.92
N GLY A 99 -8.58 1.63 10.61
CA GLY A 99 -8.46 2.76 9.68
C GLY A 99 -7.04 3.13 9.27
N LEU A 100 -6.04 2.33 9.63
CA LEU A 100 -4.64 2.64 9.34
C LEU A 100 -4.36 2.69 7.83
N ALA A 101 -4.94 1.79 7.05
CA ALA A 101 -4.76 1.77 5.61
C ALA A 101 -5.19 3.10 4.97
N ARG A 102 -6.32 3.65 5.40
CA ARG A 102 -6.81 4.95 4.91
C ARG A 102 -5.89 6.10 5.33
N GLN A 103 -5.36 6.06 6.55
CA GLN A 103 -4.41 7.05 7.03
C GLN A 103 -3.09 7.02 6.24
N LEU A 104 -2.65 5.85 5.81
CA LEU A 104 -1.46 5.69 4.95
C LEU A 104 -1.73 6.18 3.53
N LEU A 105 -2.93 5.91 3.01
CA LEU A 105 -3.30 6.28 1.65
C LEU A 105 -3.35 7.79 1.42
N ARG A 106 -3.75 8.57 2.41
CA ARG A 106 -3.90 10.00 2.24
C ARG A 106 -2.60 10.68 1.83
N PRO A 107 -1.51 10.62 2.60
CA PRO A 107 -0.24 11.24 2.19
C PRO A 107 0.33 10.61 0.91
N LEU A 108 0.11 9.32 0.69
CA LEU A 108 0.56 8.67 -0.53
C LEU A 108 -0.16 9.21 -1.76
N ALA A 109 -1.47 9.35 -1.69
CA ALA A 109 -2.28 9.90 -2.79
C ALA A 109 -1.96 11.38 -3.07
N GLU A 110 -1.66 12.16 -2.04
CA GLU A 110 -1.20 13.54 -2.20
C GLU A 110 0.12 13.61 -2.99
N ARG A 111 1.06 12.72 -2.67
CA ARG A 111 2.34 12.61 -3.39
C ARG A 111 2.15 12.14 -4.83
N ALA A 112 1.28 11.17 -5.04
CA ALA A 112 0.94 10.69 -6.37
C ALA A 112 0.34 11.82 -7.24
N ARG A 113 -0.60 12.56 -6.69
CA ARG A 113 -1.22 13.69 -7.37
C ARG A 113 -0.18 14.76 -7.74
N SER A 114 0.70 15.12 -6.82
CA SER A 114 1.78 16.09 -7.07
C SER A 114 2.74 15.62 -8.16
N ALA A 115 2.89 14.32 -8.34
CA ALA A 115 3.72 13.72 -9.38
C ALA A 115 3.01 13.55 -10.73
N GLY A 116 1.74 13.98 -10.84
CA GLY A 116 0.96 13.84 -12.07
C GLY A 116 0.34 12.45 -12.26
N ILE A 117 0.32 11.62 -11.24
CA ILE A 117 -0.37 10.33 -11.27
C ILE A 117 -1.87 10.58 -11.06
N GLU A 118 -2.67 10.11 -12.01
CA GLU A 118 -4.13 10.32 -12.00
C GLU A 118 -4.88 9.10 -11.48
N ARG A 119 -4.26 7.93 -11.54
CA ARG A 119 -4.93 6.66 -11.29
C ARG A 119 -3.99 5.68 -10.59
N PHE A 120 -4.51 5.03 -9.55
CA PHE A 120 -3.89 3.85 -8.96
C PHE A 120 -4.46 2.57 -9.55
N ARG A 121 -3.61 1.57 -9.62
CA ARG A 121 -3.92 0.23 -10.06
C ARG A 121 -3.49 -0.74 -8.98
N ALA A 122 -4.45 -1.45 -8.38
CA ALA A 122 -4.17 -2.47 -7.37
C ALA A 122 -4.43 -3.85 -7.96
N GLU A 123 -3.42 -4.72 -7.93
CA GLU A 123 -3.53 -6.10 -8.39
C GLU A 123 -3.78 -7.02 -7.19
N ILE A 124 -4.86 -7.80 -7.24
CA ILE A 124 -5.38 -8.58 -6.12
C ILE A 124 -5.66 -9.99 -6.60
N GLN A 125 -5.33 -11.00 -5.78
CA GLN A 125 -5.78 -12.37 -6.05
C GLN A 125 -7.31 -12.43 -6.00
N ALA A 126 -7.93 -13.13 -6.96
CA ALA A 126 -9.38 -13.15 -7.11
C ALA A 126 -10.12 -13.69 -5.88
N ASP A 127 -9.50 -14.60 -5.12
CA ASP A 127 -10.04 -15.17 -3.90
C ASP A 127 -9.87 -14.29 -2.65
N ASN A 128 -9.12 -13.19 -2.75
CA ASN A 128 -8.94 -12.25 -1.65
C ASN A 128 -10.11 -11.24 -1.60
N THR A 129 -11.25 -11.68 -1.07
CA THR A 129 -12.47 -10.87 -1.00
C THR A 129 -12.33 -9.66 -0.09
N VAL A 130 -11.53 -9.76 0.95
CA VAL A 130 -11.28 -8.64 1.90
C VAL A 130 -10.58 -7.50 1.18
N ALA A 131 -9.52 -7.79 0.44
CA ALA A 131 -8.79 -6.78 -0.34
C ALA A 131 -9.67 -6.19 -1.44
N ARG A 132 -10.43 -7.00 -2.15
CA ARG A 132 -11.35 -6.54 -3.21
C ARG A 132 -12.37 -5.54 -2.66
N ARG A 133 -13.03 -5.87 -1.56
CA ARG A 133 -14.00 -4.99 -0.91
C ARG A 133 -13.35 -3.69 -0.44
N PHE A 134 -12.16 -3.78 0.13
CA PHE A 134 -11.43 -2.60 0.58
C PHE A 134 -11.18 -1.63 -0.58
N PHE A 135 -10.55 -2.12 -1.66
CA PHE A 135 -10.19 -1.24 -2.78
C PHE A 135 -11.41 -0.73 -3.54
N LEU A 136 -12.41 -1.57 -3.77
CA LEU A 136 -13.65 -1.15 -4.44
C LEU A 136 -14.45 -0.15 -3.60
N GLY A 137 -14.32 -0.20 -2.29
CA GLY A 137 -15.00 0.72 -1.36
C GLY A 137 -14.30 2.06 -1.19
N LEU A 138 -13.09 2.25 -1.76
CA LEU A 138 -12.35 3.50 -1.57
C LEU A 138 -12.97 4.69 -2.29
N THR A 139 -13.51 4.46 -3.48
CA THR A 139 -14.17 5.50 -4.27
C THR A 139 -15.42 4.94 -4.96
N PRO A 140 -16.45 5.79 -5.23
CA PRO A 140 -17.65 5.33 -5.97
C PRO A 140 -17.36 4.87 -7.39
N THR A 141 -16.30 5.37 -8.03
CA THR A 141 -15.93 5.03 -9.41
C THR A 141 -14.89 3.93 -9.52
N ALA A 142 -14.46 3.34 -8.38
CA ALA A 142 -13.52 2.22 -8.40
C ALA A 142 -14.10 1.08 -9.24
N ARG A 143 -13.28 0.54 -10.14
CA ARG A 143 -13.69 -0.51 -11.08
C ARG A 143 -12.71 -1.65 -11.05
N GLU A 144 -13.24 -2.88 -11.19
CA GLU A 144 -12.41 -4.07 -11.29
C GLU A 144 -12.41 -4.64 -12.70
N ARG A 145 -11.27 -5.25 -13.08
CA ARG A 145 -11.12 -6.03 -14.29
C ARG A 145 -10.50 -7.37 -13.94
N HIS A 146 -11.09 -8.45 -14.43
CA HIS A 146 -10.58 -9.79 -14.21
C HIS A 146 -9.54 -10.15 -15.27
N THR A 147 -8.41 -10.69 -14.81
CA THR A 147 -7.33 -11.17 -15.67
C THR A 147 -6.83 -12.51 -15.10
N ASN A 148 -6.75 -13.56 -15.90
CA ASN A 148 -6.11 -14.86 -15.57
C ASN A 148 -5.98 -15.23 -14.07
N GLY A 149 -7.10 -15.22 -13.33
CA GLY A 149 -7.13 -15.58 -11.91
C GLY A 149 -6.88 -14.43 -10.95
N ASP A 150 -6.52 -13.25 -11.45
CA ASP A 150 -6.35 -12.03 -10.66
C ASP A 150 -7.44 -11.01 -10.96
N VAL A 151 -7.58 -10.05 -10.08
CA VAL A 151 -8.44 -8.89 -10.24
C VAL A 151 -7.59 -7.63 -10.14
N VAL A 152 -7.79 -6.73 -11.07
CA VAL A 152 -7.16 -5.41 -11.04
C VAL A 152 -8.23 -4.38 -10.71
N VAL A 153 -7.99 -3.57 -9.67
CA VAL A 153 -8.88 -2.47 -9.28
C VAL A 153 -8.23 -1.16 -9.67
N PHE A 154 -8.97 -0.32 -10.39
CA PHE A 154 -8.53 1.03 -10.77
C PHE A 154 -9.23 2.06 -9.88
N ILE A 155 -8.44 3.01 -9.35
CA ILE A 155 -8.90 4.02 -8.40
C ILE A 155 -8.41 5.39 -8.88
N ASN A 156 -9.33 6.33 -9.05
CA ASN A 156 -8.99 7.72 -9.40
C ASN A 156 -8.38 8.43 -8.19
N VAL A 157 -7.18 8.99 -8.35
CA VAL A 157 -6.43 9.61 -7.24
C VAL A 157 -7.11 10.85 -6.71
N ALA A 158 -7.62 11.72 -7.57
CA ALA A 158 -8.30 12.95 -7.14
C ALA A 158 -9.59 12.63 -6.37
N GLU A 159 -10.35 11.64 -6.84
CA GLU A 159 -11.56 11.17 -6.15
C GLU A 159 -11.22 10.54 -4.80
N LEU A 160 -10.17 9.71 -4.76
CA LEU A 160 -9.70 9.11 -3.50
C LEU A 160 -9.39 10.18 -2.46
N LEU A 161 -8.70 11.25 -2.84
CA LEU A 161 -8.38 12.35 -1.94
C LEU A 161 -9.64 13.04 -1.40
N ARG A 162 -10.66 13.22 -2.24
CA ARG A 162 -11.95 13.77 -1.79
C ARG A 162 -12.64 12.85 -0.78
N MET A 163 -12.54 11.54 -0.98
CA MET A 163 -13.17 10.55 -0.09
C MET A 163 -12.43 10.37 1.24
N LEU A 164 -11.14 10.71 1.29
CA LEU A 164 -10.31 10.60 2.49
C LEU A 164 -10.33 11.87 3.36
N ASP A 165 -10.93 12.95 2.87
CA ASP A 165 -11.07 14.19 3.64
C ASP A 165 -12.15 14.09 4.74
#